data_8ad62e2a292c79158d5b2baa7628e9da
#
_entry.id   8ad62e2a292c79158d5b2baa7628e9da
#
_cell.length_a   1.000
_cell.length_b   1.000
_cell.length_c   1.000
_cell.angle_alpha   90.00
_cell.angle_beta   90.00
_cell.angle_gamma   90.00
#
_symmetry.space_group_name_H-M   'P 1'
#
loop_
_entity.id
_entity.type
_entity.pdbx_description
1 polymer ?
#
loop_
_entity_poly.entity_id
_entity_poly.type
_entity_poly.pdbx_seq_one_letter_code
_entity_poly.pdbx_strand_id
1 'polypeptide(L)'
;MKLLIISHTPHYQSNGQIVAWGATVRELDHLAGLFDQVVHIAPLYPEPDPGSSLPYKAENIRFHPVRPAGGETWREKISVLQRLPEYIKAFNDEVKIADAIHVRCPASISLIALVWLALRRQPKYRWVKYAGNWNPVEKSPFSYTIQRWLITKNLFRGAATINGKWDGQPKHIRSFVNPCLTDEEAEKAAGIARVKRLTKPCQLLYVGRLETEKGVGRILEIAAELKRKKIDFELNLIGDGIERAQFEDEAAKLDIAQNTFFRGWLPRPSLDEYYSDAHFFLLPSSASEGWPKVISEAMAFGAVPLASSVSSIPQLLNETQAGMTFDAEDTSGFTREIIAIIQDPARWQAYSLNAVNAASLFTYSKYLEQVKTLFKDFWGLEFLSE
;
A
#
# COMPACT_ATOMS: atom_id res chain seq x y z
N MET A 1 -3.36 17.46 21.20
CA MET A 1 -2.46 16.29 21.46
C MET A 1 -1.34 16.27 20.42
N LYS A 2 -0.09 16.01 20.83
CA LYS A 2 1.09 15.99 19.95
C LYS A 2 1.46 14.55 19.61
N LEU A 3 1.65 14.26 18.31
CA LEU A 3 1.98 12.94 17.79
C LEU A 3 3.43 12.89 17.30
N LEU A 4 4.19 11.90 17.76
CA LEU A 4 5.49 11.53 17.21
C LEU A 4 5.32 10.36 16.25
N ILE A 5 5.72 10.51 15.00
CA ILE A 5 5.71 9.43 13.99
C ILE A 5 7.15 8.99 13.73
N ILE A 6 7.37 7.68 13.72
CA ILE A 6 8.64 7.08 13.33
C ILE A 6 8.38 6.15 12.16
N SER A 7 9.04 6.40 11.03
CA SER A 7 8.90 5.58 9.83
C SER A 7 10.19 5.47 9.02
N HIS A 8 10.19 4.58 8.06
CA HIS A 8 11.23 4.45 7.04
C HIS A 8 10.90 5.18 5.74
N THR A 9 9.83 5.99 5.74
CA THR A 9 9.41 6.71 4.53
C THR A 9 10.56 7.55 3.99
N PRO A 10 11.01 7.32 2.75
CA PRO A 10 12.09 8.08 2.18
C PRO A 10 11.66 9.53 1.96
N HIS A 11 12.53 10.45 2.36
CA HIS A 11 12.40 11.88 2.11
C HIS A 11 13.57 12.35 1.26
N TYR A 12 13.32 13.38 0.48
CA TYR A 12 14.28 13.97 -0.44
C TYR A 12 14.19 15.50 -0.37
N GLN A 13 15.23 16.18 -0.82
CA GLN A 13 15.19 17.62 -1.02
C GLN A 13 14.95 17.90 -2.50
N SER A 14 13.83 18.53 -2.82
CA SER A 14 13.45 18.89 -4.18
C SER A 14 13.01 20.35 -4.23
N ASN A 15 13.64 21.17 -5.09
CA ASN A 15 13.31 22.59 -5.29
C ASN A 15 13.22 23.40 -3.97
N GLY A 16 14.13 23.14 -3.03
CA GLY A 16 14.17 23.83 -1.72
C GLY A 16 13.12 23.37 -0.70
N GLN A 17 12.31 22.38 -1.03
CA GLN A 17 11.31 21.79 -0.14
C GLN A 17 11.66 20.33 0.21
N ILE A 18 11.16 19.89 1.35
CA ILE A 18 11.21 18.47 1.73
C ILE A 18 9.99 17.77 1.12
N VAL A 19 10.27 16.74 0.33
CA VAL A 19 9.26 15.87 -0.29
C VAL A 19 9.46 14.44 0.19
N ALA A 20 8.40 13.65 0.21
CA ALA A 20 8.47 12.25 0.61
C ALA A 20 7.50 11.40 -0.21
N TRP A 21 7.62 10.08 -0.12
CA TRP A 21 6.78 9.15 -0.86
C TRP A 21 5.29 9.50 -0.74
N GLY A 22 4.70 9.89 -1.88
CA GLY A 22 3.39 10.54 -1.95
C GLY A 22 2.25 9.76 -1.28
N ALA A 23 2.27 8.43 -1.35
CA ALA A 23 1.25 7.61 -0.69
C ALA A 23 1.28 7.72 0.84
N THR A 24 2.47 7.95 1.45
CA THR A 24 2.59 8.19 2.89
C THR A 24 2.27 9.64 3.23
N VAL A 25 2.76 10.59 2.43
CA VAL A 25 2.47 12.02 2.64
C VAL A 25 0.97 12.26 2.71
N ARG A 26 0.22 11.78 1.71
CA ARG A 26 -1.25 11.92 1.70
C ARG A 26 -1.93 11.34 2.96
N GLU A 27 -1.49 10.17 3.41
CA GLU A 27 -2.02 9.56 4.64
C GLU A 27 -1.70 10.42 5.88
N LEU A 28 -0.46 10.94 5.98
CA LEU A 28 -0.03 11.75 7.12
C LEU A 28 -0.64 13.14 7.13
N ASP A 29 -0.85 13.76 5.97
CA ASP A 29 -1.56 15.03 5.86
C ASP A 29 -2.98 14.95 6.44
N HIS A 30 -3.72 13.87 6.10
CA HIS A 30 -5.05 13.66 6.69
C HIS A 30 -4.98 13.31 8.17
N LEU A 31 -4.02 12.46 8.57
CA LEU A 31 -3.85 12.08 9.97
C LEU A 31 -3.52 13.29 10.85
N ALA A 32 -2.73 14.22 10.33
CA ALA A 32 -2.29 15.41 11.05
C ALA A 32 -3.47 16.29 11.52
N GLY A 33 -4.60 16.28 10.81
CA GLY A 33 -5.81 16.98 11.24
C GLY A 33 -6.39 16.53 12.58
N LEU A 34 -6.00 15.35 13.09
CA LEU A 34 -6.42 14.89 14.42
C LEU A 34 -5.52 15.38 15.56
N PHE A 35 -4.41 16.05 15.28
CA PHE A 35 -3.40 16.40 16.26
C PHE A 35 -3.02 17.88 16.17
N ASP A 36 -2.68 18.49 17.31
CA ASP A 36 -2.22 19.89 17.34
C ASP A 36 -0.86 20.05 16.64
N GLN A 37 0.00 19.03 16.78
CA GLN A 37 1.32 18.98 16.18
C GLN A 37 1.72 17.55 15.87
N VAL A 38 2.35 17.34 14.73
CA VAL A 38 2.95 16.07 14.33
C VAL A 38 4.44 16.27 14.10
N VAL A 39 5.26 15.41 14.70
CA VAL A 39 6.68 15.32 14.41
C VAL A 39 6.94 14.02 13.68
N HIS A 40 7.52 14.07 12.49
CA HIS A 40 7.83 12.89 11.71
C HIS A 40 9.34 12.65 11.65
N ILE A 41 9.84 11.64 12.36
CA ILE A 41 11.22 11.16 12.26
C ILE A 41 11.28 10.13 11.13
N ALA A 42 12.05 10.43 10.09
CA ALA A 42 12.24 9.52 8.96
C ALA A 42 13.55 9.83 8.22
N PRO A 43 14.04 8.91 7.38
CA PRO A 43 15.29 9.10 6.65
C PRO A 43 15.19 10.17 5.58
N LEU A 44 16.22 11.04 5.52
CA LEU A 44 16.45 11.98 4.44
C LEU A 44 17.56 11.43 3.55
N TYR A 45 17.23 11.16 2.29
CA TYR A 45 18.14 10.64 1.29
C TYR A 45 18.82 11.78 0.53
N PRO A 46 20.12 11.67 0.23
CA PRO A 46 20.86 12.67 -0.54
C PRO A 46 20.59 12.60 -2.04
N GLU A 47 20.03 11.49 -2.53
CA GLU A 47 19.72 11.27 -3.93
C GLU A 47 18.58 12.18 -4.40
N PRO A 48 18.49 12.46 -5.73
CA PRO A 48 17.36 13.18 -6.29
C PRO A 48 16.01 12.47 -6.03
N ASP A 49 14.96 13.27 -5.91
CA ASP A 49 13.59 12.77 -5.82
C ASP A 49 13.21 11.90 -7.03
N PRO A 50 12.66 10.69 -6.81
CA PRO A 50 12.23 9.79 -7.90
C PRO A 50 10.96 10.24 -8.64
N GLY A 51 10.47 11.47 -8.40
CA GLY A 51 9.28 12.01 -9.06
C GLY A 51 7.93 11.51 -8.50
N SER A 52 7.93 10.50 -7.64
CA SER A 52 6.73 9.99 -6.98
C SER A 52 6.45 10.61 -5.61
N SER A 53 7.28 11.58 -5.21
CA SER A 53 7.24 12.24 -3.93
C SER A 53 6.33 13.48 -3.97
N LEU A 54 5.80 13.83 -2.80
CA LEU A 54 4.95 15.00 -2.59
C LEU A 54 5.46 15.79 -1.38
N PRO A 55 5.31 17.12 -1.36
CA PRO A 55 5.48 17.90 -0.14
C PRO A 55 4.31 17.67 0.81
N TYR A 56 4.54 17.84 2.12
CA TYR A 56 3.43 17.89 3.08
C TYR A 56 2.58 19.13 2.82
N LYS A 57 1.25 18.95 2.93
CA LYS A 57 0.28 20.04 2.86
C LYS A 57 -0.12 20.55 4.25
N ALA A 58 -0.10 19.66 5.24
CA ALA A 58 -0.44 19.98 6.61
C ALA A 58 0.70 20.80 7.26
N GLU A 59 0.40 22.02 7.67
CA GLU A 59 1.36 22.98 8.26
C GLU A 59 1.84 22.58 9.66
N ASN A 60 1.08 21.71 10.36
CA ASN A 60 1.40 21.21 11.68
C ASN A 60 2.32 19.98 11.69
N ILE A 61 2.82 19.54 10.53
CA ILE A 61 3.82 18.48 10.41
C ILE A 61 5.22 19.09 10.41
N ARG A 62 6.03 18.71 11.39
CA ARG A 62 7.46 19.04 11.45
C ARG A 62 8.27 17.78 11.11
N PHE A 63 9.07 17.85 10.07
CA PHE A 63 9.99 16.78 9.71
C PHE A 63 11.28 16.85 10.56
N HIS A 64 11.67 15.70 11.12
CA HIS A 64 12.96 15.51 11.81
C HIS A 64 13.81 14.52 10.99
N PRO A 65 14.80 14.99 10.22
CA PRO A 65 15.62 14.13 9.39
C PRO A 65 16.54 13.24 10.22
N VAL A 66 16.67 11.98 9.78
CA VAL A 66 17.74 11.07 10.21
C VAL A 66 18.40 10.48 8.98
N ARG A 67 19.64 10.02 9.12
CA ARG A 67 20.33 9.39 7.98
C ARG A 67 19.74 8.01 7.68
N PRO A 68 19.63 7.62 6.39
CA PRO A 68 19.14 6.30 6.02
C PRO A 68 20.05 5.18 6.55
N ALA A 69 19.44 4.03 6.87
CA ALA A 69 20.14 2.82 7.27
C ALA A 69 19.34 1.57 6.94
N GLY A 70 20.06 0.48 6.70
CA GLY A 70 19.47 -0.77 6.23
C GLY A 70 19.49 -0.86 4.70
N GLY A 71 19.15 -2.00 4.17
CA GLY A 71 19.18 -2.36 2.77
C GLY A 71 19.35 -3.86 2.61
N GLU A 72 19.59 -4.32 1.39
CA GLU A 72 19.68 -5.76 1.08
C GLU A 72 21.05 -6.34 1.38
N THR A 73 22.12 -5.57 1.16
CA THR A 73 23.49 -6.01 1.36
C THR A 73 23.87 -6.08 2.84
N TRP A 74 24.85 -6.93 3.17
CA TRP A 74 25.35 -7.04 4.54
C TRP A 74 25.97 -5.73 5.07
N ARG A 75 26.60 -4.92 4.20
CA ARG A 75 27.15 -3.61 4.55
C ARG A 75 26.07 -2.62 4.95
N GLU A 76 24.99 -2.59 4.20
CA GLU A 76 23.82 -1.76 4.50
C GLU A 76 23.15 -2.21 5.81
N LYS A 77 23.10 -3.51 6.08
CA LYS A 77 22.59 -4.04 7.37
C LYS A 77 23.44 -3.59 8.55
N ILE A 78 24.76 -3.53 8.40
CA ILE A 78 25.69 -3.01 9.45
C ILE A 78 25.46 -1.51 9.67
N SER A 79 25.08 -0.73 8.65
CA SER A 79 24.80 0.69 8.79
C SER A 79 23.73 0.97 9.85
N VAL A 80 22.80 0.05 10.08
CA VAL A 80 21.77 0.15 11.15
C VAL A 80 22.41 0.30 12.53
N LEU A 81 23.47 -0.47 12.82
CA LEU A 81 24.19 -0.38 14.10
C LEU A 81 24.94 0.95 14.22
N GLN A 82 25.52 1.43 13.12
CA GLN A 82 26.22 2.72 13.10
C GLN A 82 25.28 3.91 13.31
N ARG A 83 24.01 3.81 12.87
CA ARG A 83 22.99 4.86 13.02
C ARG A 83 22.19 4.76 14.34
N LEU A 84 22.35 3.68 15.08
CA LEU A 84 21.61 3.46 16.32
C LEU A 84 21.71 4.63 17.31
N PRO A 85 22.90 5.23 17.60
CA PRO A 85 23.00 6.37 18.50
C PRO A 85 22.22 7.59 18.02
N GLU A 86 22.23 7.86 16.69
CA GLU A 86 21.50 8.97 16.08
C GLU A 86 19.98 8.76 16.21
N TYR A 87 19.47 7.55 15.92
CA TYR A 87 18.05 7.23 16.05
C TYR A 87 17.58 7.34 17.51
N ILE A 88 18.32 6.77 18.44
CA ILE A 88 17.99 6.84 19.87
C ILE A 88 18.00 8.28 20.36
N LYS A 89 18.95 9.11 19.90
CA LYS A 89 18.98 10.54 20.22
C LYS A 89 17.72 11.24 19.70
N ALA A 90 17.38 11.07 18.42
CA ALA A 90 16.20 11.66 17.81
C ALA A 90 14.92 11.24 18.56
N PHE A 91 14.77 9.96 18.89
CA PHE A 91 13.63 9.47 19.67
C PHE A 91 13.55 10.11 21.06
N ASN A 92 14.70 10.21 21.76
CA ASN A 92 14.77 10.79 23.10
C ASN A 92 14.48 12.29 23.12
N ASP A 93 14.87 13.01 22.06
CA ASP A 93 14.65 14.46 21.99
C ASP A 93 13.18 14.76 21.68
N GLU A 94 12.57 14.06 20.75
CA GLU A 94 11.19 14.33 20.32
C GLU A 94 10.12 13.74 21.25
N VAL A 95 10.40 12.65 21.95
CA VAL A 95 9.44 12.05 22.87
C VAL A 95 9.12 12.93 24.08
N LYS A 96 10.01 13.86 24.42
CA LYS A 96 9.81 14.77 25.56
C LYS A 96 8.57 15.65 25.43
N ILE A 97 8.19 15.94 24.20
CA ILE A 97 7.06 16.81 23.88
C ILE A 97 5.86 16.05 23.30
N ALA A 98 5.98 14.75 23.11
CA ALA A 98 4.95 13.93 22.48
C ALA A 98 4.01 13.29 23.52
N ASP A 99 2.71 13.41 23.29
CA ASP A 99 1.67 12.70 24.06
C ASP A 99 1.49 11.28 23.53
N ALA A 100 1.55 11.12 22.21
CA ALA A 100 1.36 9.86 21.50
C ALA A 100 2.53 9.56 20.57
N ILE A 101 2.75 8.27 20.29
CA ILE A 101 3.73 7.81 19.30
C ILE A 101 3.09 6.84 18.31
N HIS A 102 3.40 7.02 17.04
CA HIS A 102 3.00 6.16 15.94
C HIS A 102 4.23 5.57 15.24
N VAL A 103 4.45 4.25 15.37
CA VAL A 103 5.56 3.56 14.71
C VAL A 103 5.04 2.80 13.48
N ARG A 104 5.62 3.07 12.32
CA ARG A 104 5.23 2.43 11.05
C ARG A 104 6.21 1.30 10.71
N CYS A 105 5.72 0.07 10.78
CA CYS A 105 6.44 -1.18 10.54
C CYS A 105 6.01 -1.82 9.20
N PRO A 106 6.82 -2.72 8.61
CA PRO A 106 8.12 -3.17 9.07
C PRO A 106 9.26 -2.30 8.53
N ALA A 107 10.29 -2.06 9.33
CA ALA A 107 11.53 -1.41 8.89
C ALA A 107 12.63 -1.51 9.97
N SER A 108 13.89 -1.23 9.62
CA SER A 108 15.00 -1.25 10.58
C SER A 108 14.84 -0.19 11.66
N ILE A 109 14.51 1.05 11.31
CA ILE A 109 14.26 2.13 12.28
C ILE A 109 13.06 1.80 13.18
N SER A 110 12.05 1.13 12.65
CA SER A 110 10.85 0.73 13.41
C SER A 110 11.16 -0.41 14.38
N LEU A 111 12.04 -1.35 14.02
CA LEU A 111 12.51 -2.37 14.95
C LEU A 111 13.24 -1.73 16.15
N ILE A 112 14.13 -0.77 15.87
CA ILE A 112 14.82 -0.01 16.92
C ILE A 112 13.81 0.71 17.81
N ALA A 113 12.81 1.36 17.22
CA ALA A 113 11.76 2.07 17.95
C ALA A 113 10.93 1.12 18.84
N LEU A 114 10.57 -0.09 18.35
CA LEU A 114 9.84 -1.09 19.14
C LEU A 114 10.64 -1.56 20.36
N VAL A 115 11.94 -1.87 20.18
CA VAL A 115 12.83 -2.26 21.28
C VAL A 115 12.99 -1.08 22.27
N TRP A 116 13.21 0.11 21.77
CA TRP A 116 13.32 1.32 22.58
C TRP A 116 12.03 1.59 23.41
N LEU A 117 10.83 1.40 22.82
CA LEU A 117 9.55 1.52 23.52
C LEU A 117 9.35 0.43 24.58
N ALA A 118 9.82 -0.80 24.32
CA ALA A 118 9.73 -1.88 25.31
C ALA A 118 10.47 -1.56 26.62
N LEU A 119 11.54 -0.77 26.55
CA LEU A 119 12.37 -0.36 27.67
C LEU A 119 11.87 0.93 28.38
N ARG A 120 10.81 1.57 27.87
CA ARG A 120 10.34 2.86 28.36
C ARG A 120 8.88 2.84 28.80
N ARG A 121 8.50 3.80 29.65
CA ARG A 121 7.11 4.00 30.09
C ARG A 121 6.40 5.12 29.34
N GLN A 122 7.12 6.09 28.81
CA GLN A 122 6.60 7.21 28.02
C GLN A 122 6.95 7.07 26.54
N PRO A 123 6.13 7.61 25.62
CA PRO A 123 4.83 8.24 25.86
C PRO A 123 3.76 7.21 26.27
N LYS A 124 2.63 7.70 26.80
CA LYS A 124 1.54 6.82 27.29
C LYS A 124 0.76 6.15 26.13
N TYR A 125 0.49 6.91 25.08
CA TYR A 125 -0.31 6.46 23.94
C TYR A 125 0.58 5.95 22.82
N ARG A 126 0.56 4.65 22.57
CA ARG A 126 1.49 3.97 21.66
C ARG A 126 0.76 3.19 20.61
N TRP A 127 0.88 3.64 19.39
CA TRP A 127 0.25 3.01 18.24
C TRP A 127 1.31 2.51 17.26
N VAL A 128 1.24 1.25 16.88
CA VAL A 128 2.09 0.61 15.86
C VAL A 128 1.23 0.23 14.65
N LYS A 129 1.60 0.66 13.45
CA LYS A 129 0.99 0.20 12.20
C LYS A 129 1.96 -0.79 11.53
N TYR A 130 1.53 -2.03 11.35
CA TYR A 130 2.29 -2.99 10.56
C TYR A 130 1.65 -3.10 9.17
N ALA A 131 2.26 -2.45 8.16
CA ALA A 131 1.72 -2.33 6.81
C ALA A 131 2.13 -3.48 5.88
N GLY A 132 3.09 -4.33 6.29
CA GLY A 132 3.51 -5.51 5.54
C GLY A 132 2.55 -6.69 5.67
N ASN A 133 2.91 -7.82 5.06
CA ASN A 133 2.19 -9.08 5.24
C ASN A 133 2.29 -9.56 6.68
N TRP A 134 1.15 -9.62 7.37
CA TRP A 134 1.11 -10.01 8.77
C TRP A 134 1.36 -11.52 8.98
N ASN A 135 0.84 -12.34 8.09
CA ASN A 135 0.94 -13.79 8.16
C ASN A 135 1.55 -14.37 6.86
N PRO A 136 2.84 -14.15 6.60
CA PRO A 136 3.48 -14.64 5.40
C PRO A 136 3.59 -16.17 5.42
N VAL A 137 3.26 -16.80 4.32
CA VAL A 137 3.48 -18.24 4.09
C VAL A 137 4.96 -18.50 3.79
N GLU A 138 5.61 -17.57 3.10
CA GLU A 138 7.01 -17.63 2.73
C GLU A 138 7.94 -17.10 3.84
N LYS A 139 9.23 -17.43 3.73
CA LYS A 139 10.24 -16.90 4.63
C LYS A 139 10.34 -15.39 4.49
N SER A 140 10.00 -14.68 5.54
CA SER A 140 10.22 -13.23 5.61
C SER A 140 11.56 -12.89 6.27
N PRO A 141 12.11 -11.70 6.03
CA PRO A 141 13.32 -11.25 6.71
C PRO A 141 13.24 -11.42 8.23
N PHE A 142 14.31 -11.89 8.85
CA PHE A 142 14.35 -12.15 10.29
C PHE A 142 13.95 -10.93 11.14
N SER A 143 14.35 -9.73 10.71
CA SER A 143 13.97 -8.49 11.37
C SER A 143 12.45 -8.26 11.37
N TYR A 144 11.71 -8.68 10.33
CA TYR A 144 10.26 -8.58 10.24
C TYR A 144 9.58 -9.59 11.16
N THR A 145 10.15 -10.79 11.26
CA THR A 145 9.67 -11.80 12.20
C THR A 145 9.81 -11.34 13.67
N ILE A 146 10.94 -10.72 14.02
CA ILE A 146 11.12 -10.10 15.35
C ILE A 146 10.09 -8.99 15.58
N GLN A 147 9.85 -8.10 14.60
CA GLN A 147 8.87 -7.03 14.76
C GLN A 147 7.47 -7.60 15.01
N ARG A 148 7.02 -8.59 14.22
CA ARG A 148 5.73 -9.26 14.46
C ARG A 148 5.66 -9.91 15.85
N TRP A 149 6.74 -10.57 16.29
CA TRP A 149 6.81 -11.14 17.62
C TRP A 149 6.70 -10.08 18.74
N LEU A 150 7.45 -8.98 18.65
CA LEU A 150 7.39 -7.86 19.61
C LEU A 150 5.97 -7.27 19.67
N ILE A 151 5.33 -7.12 18.51
CA ILE A 151 3.97 -6.60 18.39
C ILE A 151 2.97 -7.61 18.99
N THR A 152 3.05 -8.89 18.62
CA THR A 152 2.15 -9.93 19.13
C THR A 152 2.22 -10.06 20.65
N LYS A 153 3.43 -9.97 21.22
CA LYS A 153 3.64 -10.02 22.68
C LYS A 153 3.36 -8.69 23.39
N ASN A 154 2.96 -7.65 22.66
CA ASN A 154 2.73 -6.29 23.15
C ASN A 154 3.88 -5.72 24.01
N LEU A 155 5.11 -6.01 23.62
CA LEU A 155 6.26 -5.52 24.39
C LEU A 155 6.42 -3.99 24.30
N PHE A 156 5.87 -3.37 23.26
CA PHE A 156 5.78 -1.92 23.11
C PHE A 156 4.67 -1.29 23.96
N ARG A 157 3.78 -2.09 24.57
CA ARG A 157 2.71 -1.70 25.52
C ARG A 157 1.72 -0.68 24.92
N GLY A 158 1.07 -1.04 23.82
CA GLY A 158 0.15 -0.16 23.10
C GLY A 158 -0.83 -0.90 22.21
N ALA A 159 -1.43 -0.17 21.29
CA ALA A 159 -2.30 -0.72 20.25
C ALA A 159 -1.53 -0.95 18.95
N ALA A 160 -1.84 -2.00 18.23
CA ALA A 160 -1.30 -2.25 16.90
C ALA A 160 -2.41 -2.34 15.86
N THR A 161 -2.11 -1.91 14.63
CA THR A 161 -2.99 -2.02 13.47
C THR A 161 -2.30 -2.78 12.35
N ILE A 162 -3.05 -3.66 11.69
CA ILE A 162 -2.56 -4.55 10.63
C ILE A 162 -3.58 -4.62 9.50
N ASN A 163 -3.16 -5.08 8.33
CA ASN A 163 -4.08 -5.40 7.24
C ASN A 163 -4.70 -6.80 7.46
N GLY A 164 -6.01 -6.91 7.23
CA GLY A 164 -6.75 -8.17 7.36
C GLY A 164 -7.08 -8.58 8.80
N LYS A 165 -7.85 -9.67 8.93
CA LYS A 165 -8.24 -10.34 10.18
C LYS A 165 -7.58 -11.71 10.22
N TRP A 166 -6.99 -12.08 11.35
CA TRP A 166 -6.23 -13.32 11.47
C TRP A 166 -6.65 -14.10 12.71
N ASP A 167 -6.74 -15.41 12.59
CA ASP A 167 -7.11 -16.29 13.70
C ASP A 167 -6.15 -16.12 14.88
N GLY A 168 -6.71 -16.10 16.09
CA GLY A 168 -5.91 -15.92 17.30
C GLY A 168 -5.32 -14.53 17.49
N GLN A 169 -5.75 -13.53 16.72
CA GLN A 169 -5.27 -12.16 16.82
C GLN A 169 -5.50 -11.57 18.21
N PRO A 170 -4.45 -11.13 18.94
CA PRO A 170 -4.58 -10.54 20.27
C PRO A 170 -5.47 -9.28 20.27
N LYS A 171 -6.16 -9.03 21.38
CA LYS A 171 -7.10 -7.89 21.52
C LYS A 171 -6.49 -6.51 21.28
N HIS A 172 -5.18 -6.34 21.49
CA HIS A 172 -4.48 -5.09 21.24
C HIS A 172 -4.09 -4.88 19.77
N ILE A 173 -4.31 -5.89 18.92
CA ILE A 173 -4.10 -5.79 17.47
C ILE A 173 -5.47 -5.62 16.82
N ARG A 174 -5.62 -4.60 15.97
CA ARG A 174 -6.84 -4.27 15.24
C ARG A 174 -6.60 -4.36 13.75
N SER A 175 -7.60 -4.84 13.03
CA SER A 175 -7.61 -4.78 11.57
C SER A 175 -7.89 -3.36 11.11
N PHE A 176 -7.09 -2.86 10.18
CA PHE A 176 -7.22 -1.52 9.62
C PHE A 176 -7.15 -1.56 8.09
N VAL A 177 -7.81 -0.62 7.47
CA VAL A 177 -7.66 -0.38 6.04
C VAL A 177 -6.40 0.45 5.75
N ASN A 178 -5.89 0.32 4.53
CA ASN A 178 -4.78 1.12 4.04
C ASN A 178 -5.32 2.21 3.11
N PRO A 179 -5.58 3.45 3.60
CA PRO A 179 -6.33 4.46 2.85
C PRO A 179 -5.55 4.97 1.65
N CYS A 180 -6.26 5.33 0.59
CA CYS A 180 -5.66 5.88 -0.63
C CYS A 180 -6.52 6.93 -1.36
N LEU A 181 -7.78 7.09 -0.99
CA LEU A 181 -8.76 7.96 -1.66
C LEU A 181 -9.27 9.04 -0.72
N THR A 182 -9.52 10.24 -1.24
CA THR A 182 -10.43 11.18 -0.59
C THR A 182 -11.88 10.75 -0.87
N ASP A 183 -12.83 11.27 -0.11
CA ASP A 183 -14.25 10.99 -0.37
C ASP A 183 -14.67 11.55 -1.74
N GLU A 184 -14.14 12.72 -2.13
CA GLU A 184 -14.36 13.33 -3.43
C GLU A 184 -13.81 12.48 -4.58
N GLU A 185 -12.57 11.96 -4.43
CA GLU A 185 -11.96 11.04 -5.40
C GLU A 185 -12.80 9.75 -5.54
N ALA A 186 -13.28 9.20 -4.44
CA ALA A 186 -14.10 7.98 -4.44
C ALA A 186 -15.46 8.23 -5.10
N GLU A 187 -16.13 9.36 -4.82
CA GLU A 187 -17.41 9.72 -5.42
C GLU A 187 -17.28 9.97 -6.93
N LYS A 188 -16.27 10.74 -7.35
CA LYS A 188 -15.97 10.98 -8.76
C LYS A 188 -15.75 9.65 -9.51
N ALA A 189 -14.91 8.77 -8.97
CA ALA A 189 -14.61 7.46 -9.55
C ALA A 189 -15.87 6.59 -9.63
N ALA A 190 -16.68 6.54 -8.57
CA ALA A 190 -17.94 5.82 -8.54
C ALA A 190 -18.93 6.33 -9.60
N GLY A 191 -18.99 7.65 -9.83
CA GLY A 191 -19.80 8.25 -10.90
C GLY A 191 -19.42 7.71 -12.29
N ILE A 192 -18.13 7.62 -12.58
CA ILE A 192 -17.58 7.05 -13.82
C ILE A 192 -17.92 5.54 -13.91
N ALA A 193 -17.68 4.79 -12.84
CA ALA A 193 -17.89 3.36 -12.81
C ALA A 193 -19.36 2.95 -13.05
N ARG A 194 -20.34 3.73 -12.57
CA ARG A 194 -21.78 3.43 -12.76
C ARG A 194 -22.21 3.38 -14.22
N VAL A 195 -21.56 4.16 -15.09
CA VAL A 195 -21.88 4.20 -16.52
C VAL A 195 -20.97 3.33 -17.37
N LYS A 196 -19.89 2.81 -16.76
CA LYS A 196 -18.94 1.93 -17.44
C LYS A 196 -19.62 0.64 -17.90
N ARG A 197 -19.22 0.14 -19.04
CA ARG A 197 -19.72 -1.13 -19.63
C ARG A 197 -18.52 -1.94 -20.10
N LEU A 198 -18.67 -3.25 -20.08
CA LEU A 198 -17.69 -4.12 -20.69
C LEU A 198 -17.76 -4.00 -22.22
N THR A 199 -16.70 -3.48 -22.82
CA THR A 199 -16.59 -3.22 -24.27
C THR A 199 -15.45 -4.03 -24.89
N LYS A 200 -15.34 -3.95 -26.22
CA LYS A 200 -14.20 -4.49 -26.98
C LYS A 200 -13.41 -3.33 -27.58
N PRO A 201 -12.08 -3.39 -27.58
CA PRO A 201 -11.25 -4.42 -26.92
C PRO A 201 -11.41 -4.41 -25.40
N CYS A 202 -11.23 -5.57 -24.75
CA CYS A 202 -11.24 -5.68 -23.30
C CYS A 202 -10.01 -4.98 -22.72
N GLN A 203 -10.21 -4.02 -21.82
CA GLN A 203 -9.13 -3.23 -21.22
C GLN A 203 -8.58 -3.91 -19.98
N LEU A 204 -7.32 -4.30 -20.00
CA LEU A 204 -6.56 -4.88 -18.90
C LEU A 204 -5.57 -3.85 -18.38
N LEU A 205 -5.45 -3.73 -17.07
CA LEU A 205 -4.58 -2.74 -16.43
C LEU A 205 -3.71 -3.38 -15.37
N TYR A 206 -2.46 -2.97 -15.33
CA TYR A 206 -1.53 -3.14 -14.23
C TYR A 206 -0.93 -1.78 -13.86
N VAL A 207 -0.79 -1.51 -12.56
CA VAL A 207 -0.10 -0.33 -12.05
C VAL A 207 0.87 -0.76 -10.95
N GLY A 208 2.16 -0.54 -11.15
CA GLY A 208 3.19 -0.93 -10.19
C GLY A 208 4.59 -0.94 -10.78
N ARG A 209 5.58 -1.32 -9.97
CA ARG A 209 6.96 -1.49 -10.47
C ARG A 209 7.02 -2.66 -11.45
N LEU A 210 7.74 -2.47 -12.54
CA LEU A 210 7.95 -3.53 -13.55
C LEU A 210 9.07 -4.46 -13.06
N GLU A 211 8.69 -5.43 -12.24
CA GLU A 211 9.56 -6.40 -11.59
C GLU A 211 8.93 -7.81 -11.63
N THR A 212 9.78 -8.82 -11.70
CA THR A 212 9.35 -10.24 -11.74
C THR A 212 8.49 -10.60 -10.52
N GLU A 213 8.86 -10.15 -9.32
CA GLU A 213 8.08 -10.42 -8.09
C GLU A 213 6.68 -9.78 -8.11
N LYS A 214 6.50 -8.69 -8.86
CA LYS A 214 5.21 -8.03 -9.06
C LYS A 214 4.31 -8.75 -10.06
N GLY A 215 4.85 -9.76 -10.75
CA GLY A 215 4.09 -10.63 -11.63
C GLY A 215 3.92 -10.12 -13.05
N VAL A 216 4.77 -9.18 -13.51
CA VAL A 216 4.65 -8.62 -14.87
C VAL A 216 4.79 -9.72 -15.93
N GLY A 217 5.76 -10.65 -15.81
CA GLY A 217 5.88 -11.79 -16.72
C GLY A 217 4.60 -12.65 -16.77
N ARG A 218 4.00 -12.92 -15.59
CA ARG A 218 2.73 -13.67 -15.49
C ARG A 218 1.57 -12.94 -16.19
N ILE A 219 1.53 -11.61 -16.12
CA ILE A 219 0.54 -10.80 -16.86
C ILE A 219 0.73 -10.97 -18.37
N LEU A 220 1.98 -11.00 -18.84
CA LEU A 220 2.28 -11.24 -20.27
C LEU A 220 1.86 -12.65 -20.70
N GLU A 221 2.06 -13.67 -19.87
CA GLU A 221 1.57 -15.03 -20.12
C GLU A 221 0.04 -15.10 -20.21
N ILE A 222 -0.67 -14.44 -19.28
CA ILE A 222 -2.13 -14.31 -19.29
C ILE A 222 -2.58 -13.65 -20.60
N ALA A 223 -1.96 -12.54 -21.00
CA ALA A 223 -2.27 -11.83 -22.24
C ALA A 223 -2.02 -12.69 -23.48
N ALA A 224 -0.91 -13.45 -23.51
CA ALA A 224 -0.60 -14.37 -24.60
C ALA A 224 -1.64 -15.49 -24.72
N GLU A 225 -2.14 -15.99 -23.59
CA GLU A 225 -3.20 -17.01 -23.62
C GLU A 225 -4.54 -16.41 -24.07
N LEU A 226 -4.90 -15.21 -23.66
CA LEU A 226 -6.08 -14.49 -24.17
C LEU A 226 -6.02 -14.33 -25.70
N LYS A 227 -4.84 -13.93 -26.23
CA LYS A 227 -4.64 -13.83 -27.69
C LYS A 227 -4.82 -15.19 -28.40
N ARG A 228 -4.26 -16.28 -27.85
CA ARG A 228 -4.46 -17.64 -28.40
C ARG A 228 -5.93 -18.06 -28.42
N LYS A 229 -6.71 -17.60 -27.43
CA LYS A 229 -8.16 -17.81 -27.33
C LYS A 229 -8.97 -16.81 -28.16
N LYS A 230 -8.31 -15.95 -28.95
CA LYS A 230 -8.92 -14.95 -29.85
C LYS A 230 -9.80 -13.93 -29.08
N ILE A 231 -9.42 -13.61 -27.86
CA ILE A 231 -10.03 -12.52 -27.09
C ILE A 231 -9.38 -11.23 -27.56
N ASP A 232 -10.21 -10.26 -27.92
CA ASP A 232 -9.78 -8.92 -28.29
C ASP A 232 -9.55 -8.09 -27.02
N PHE A 233 -8.29 -7.67 -26.79
CA PHE A 233 -7.88 -6.95 -25.59
C PHE A 233 -6.79 -5.90 -25.86
N GLU A 234 -6.70 -4.95 -24.95
CA GLU A 234 -5.56 -4.05 -24.75
C GLU A 234 -5.05 -4.19 -23.32
N LEU A 235 -3.73 -4.30 -23.15
CA LEU A 235 -3.06 -4.37 -21.86
C LEU A 235 -2.22 -3.12 -21.64
N ASN A 236 -2.55 -2.34 -20.63
CA ASN A 236 -1.77 -1.19 -20.19
C ASN A 236 -0.96 -1.56 -18.95
N LEU A 237 0.38 -1.46 -19.05
CA LEU A 237 1.34 -1.64 -17.98
C LEU A 237 1.89 -0.28 -17.57
N ILE A 238 1.50 0.21 -16.39
CA ILE A 238 1.88 1.53 -15.90
C ILE A 238 2.86 1.38 -14.74
N GLY A 239 3.98 2.06 -14.87
CA GLY A 239 5.09 2.03 -13.95
C GLY A 239 6.40 1.86 -14.67
N ASP A 240 7.48 1.77 -13.89
CA ASP A 240 8.81 1.56 -14.41
C ASP A 240 9.57 0.56 -13.53
N GLY A 241 10.72 0.09 -14.00
CA GLY A 241 11.56 -0.87 -13.29
C GLY A 241 12.76 -1.28 -14.12
N ILE A 242 13.76 -1.84 -13.45
CA ILE A 242 15.02 -2.26 -14.10
C ILE A 242 14.82 -3.39 -15.12
N GLU A 243 13.73 -4.14 -14.99
CA GLU A 243 13.40 -5.28 -15.86
C GLU A 243 12.47 -4.89 -17.05
N ARG A 244 12.15 -3.59 -17.22
CA ARG A 244 11.24 -3.12 -18.26
C ARG A 244 11.60 -3.62 -19.66
N ALA A 245 12.86 -3.43 -20.08
CA ALA A 245 13.33 -3.84 -21.40
C ALA A 245 13.17 -5.36 -21.63
N GLN A 246 13.41 -6.16 -20.58
CA GLN A 246 13.20 -7.61 -20.62
C GLN A 246 11.72 -7.96 -20.87
N PHE A 247 10.77 -7.26 -20.22
CA PHE A 247 9.35 -7.51 -20.42
C PHE A 247 8.84 -7.02 -21.78
N GLU A 248 9.40 -5.94 -22.33
CA GLU A 248 9.13 -5.49 -23.69
C GLU A 248 9.57 -6.55 -24.72
N ASP A 249 10.76 -7.13 -24.57
CA ASP A 249 11.27 -8.23 -25.38
C ASP A 249 10.41 -9.51 -25.23
N GLU A 250 9.96 -9.81 -24.02
CA GLU A 250 9.10 -10.95 -23.73
C GLU A 250 7.71 -10.80 -24.40
N ALA A 251 7.12 -9.62 -24.35
CA ALA A 251 5.87 -9.32 -25.06
C ALA A 251 6.00 -9.52 -26.57
N ALA A 252 7.15 -9.17 -27.15
CA ALA A 252 7.44 -9.42 -28.57
C ALA A 252 7.56 -10.92 -28.88
N LYS A 253 8.27 -11.69 -28.06
CA LYS A 253 8.41 -13.15 -28.21
C LYS A 253 7.07 -13.89 -28.08
N LEU A 254 6.19 -13.40 -27.22
CA LEU A 254 4.84 -13.93 -27.01
C LEU A 254 3.84 -13.45 -28.07
N ASP A 255 4.26 -12.67 -29.05
CA ASP A 255 3.43 -12.11 -30.13
C ASP A 255 2.26 -11.25 -29.61
N ILE A 256 2.46 -10.51 -28.49
CA ILE A 256 1.44 -9.62 -27.90
C ILE A 256 1.85 -8.14 -27.88
N ALA A 257 2.99 -7.78 -28.46
CA ALA A 257 3.52 -6.42 -28.44
C ALA A 257 2.54 -5.37 -28.98
N GLN A 258 1.70 -5.72 -29.97
CA GLN A 258 0.72 -4.80 -30.53
C GLN A 258 -0.51 -4.56 -29.62
N ASN A 259 -0.74 -5.44 -28.65
CA ASN A 259 -1.84 -5.36 -27.70
C ASN A 259 -1.36 -4.90 -26.29
N THR A 260 -0.04 -4.71 -26.10
CA THR A 260 0.59 -4.42 -24.80
C THR A 260 1.32 -3.10 -24.84
N PHE A 261 0.97 -2.19 -23.92
CA PHE A 261 1.48 -0.82 -23.89
C PHE A 261 2.21 -0.55 -22.57
N PHE A 262 3.52 -0.38 -22.64
CA PHE A 262 4.38 0.02 -21.51
C PHE A 262 4.38 1.54 -21.40
N ARG A 263 3.53 2.10 -20.51
CA ARG A 263 3.27 3.55 -20.39
C ARG A 263 4.33 4.31 -19.59
N GLY A 264 5.25 3.61 -18.94
CA GLY A 264 6.21 4.23 -18.03
C GLY A 264 5.55 4.68 -16.72
N TRP A 265 6.31 5.38 -15.90
CA TRP A 265 5.79 6.00 -14.69
C TRP A 265 4.87 7.17 -15.03
N LEU A 266 3.71 7.23 -14.40
CA LEU A 266 2.74 8.31 -14.54
C LEU A 266 2.42 8.91 -13.17
N PRO A 267 2.24 10.25 -13.07
CA PRO A 267 1.76 10.87 -11.84
C PRO A 267 0.30 10.46 -11.56
N ARG A 268 -0.08 10.42 -10.28
CA ARG A 268 -1.39 9.92 -9.85
C ARG A 268 -2.60 10.53 -10.60
N PRO A 269 -2.67 11.85 -10.88
CA PRO A 269 -3.80 12.40 -11.62
C PRO A 269 -3.97 11.82 -13.03
N SER A 270 -2.87 11.40 -13.67
CA SER A 270 -2.89 10.78 -15.01
C SER A 270 -3.32 9.30 -14.96
N LEU A 271 -3.38 8.68 -13.79
CA LEU A 271 -3.85 7.29 -13.64
C LEU A 271 -5.37 7.18 -13.73
N ASP A 272 -6.10 8.25 -13.43
CA ASP A 272 -7.57 8.26 -13.43
C ASP A 272 -8.14 7.81 -14.78
N GLU A 273 -7.54 8.23 -15.90
CA GLU A 273 -7.96 7.84 -17.26
C GLU A 273 -7.82 6.32 -17.44
N TYR A 274 -6.68 5.75 -17.09
CA TYR A 274 -6.44 4.31 -17.24
C TYR A 274 -7.32 3.48 -16.30
N TYR A 275 -7.55 3.93 -15.06
CA TYR A 275 -8.49 3.27 -14.16
C TYR A 275 -9.93 3.37 -14.68
N SER A 276 -10.30 4.51 -15.30
CA SER A 276 -11.63 4.73 -15.87
C SER A 276 -11.92 3.76 -17.02
N ASP A 277 -10.92 3.48 -17.85
CA ASP A 277 -11.07 2.61 -19.02
C ASP A 277 -10.96 1.12 -18.66
N ALA A 278 -10.20 0.79 -17.61
CA ALA A 278 -9.90 -0.60 -17.25
C ALA A 278 -11.15 -1.41 -16.89
N HIS A 279 -11.34 -2.56 -17.54
CA HIS A 279 -12.35 -3.55 -17.16
C HIS A 279 -11.82 -4.50 -16.08
N PHE A 280 -10.55 -4.89 -16.19
CA PHE A 280 -9.88 -5.74 -15.21
C PHE A 280 -8.57 -5.12 -14.75
N PHE A 281 -8.29 -5.27 -13.46
CA PHE A 281 -7.02 -4.93 -12.86
C PHE A 281 -6.26 -6.20 -12.48
N LEU A 282 -5.06 -6.39 -13.01
CA LEU A 282 -4.28 -7.62 -12.83
C LEU A 282 -3.13 -7.41 -11.86
N LEU A 283 -3.06 -8.25 -10.82
CA LEU A 283 -1.96 -8.24 -9.85
C LEU A 283 -1.54 -9.67 -9.43
N PRO A 284 -0.96 -10.47 -10.31
CA PRO A 284 -0.45 -11.81 -10.00
C PRO A 284 0.93 -11.73 -9.30
N SER A 285 1.02 -10.92 -8.24
CA SER A 285 2.24 -10.63 -7.49
C SER A 285 2.56 -11.75 -6.50
N SER A 286 3.81 -12.21 -6.45
CA SER A 286 4.33 -13.05 -5.37
C SER A 286 4.97 -12.22 -4.25
N ALA A 287 5.08 -10.91 -4.41
CA ALA A 287 5.67 -10.03 -3.40
C ALA A 287 4.86 -10.03 -2.10
N SER A 288 5.56 -10.14 -0.97
CA SER A 288 4.96 -10.15 0.36
C SER A 288 4.52 -8.75 0.80
N GLU A 289 3.35 -8.32 0.34
CA GLU A 289 2.74 -7.01 0.68
C GLU A 289 1.59 -7.17 1.67
N GLY A 290 1.21 -6.07 2.34
CA GLY A 290 0.04 -6.07 3.21
C GLY A 290 -1.26 -5.94 2.41
N TRP A 291 -1.58 -4.72 1.98
CA TRP A 291 -2.68 -4.40 1.06
C TRP A 291 -2.18 -3.39 0.02
N PRO A 292 -2.13 -3.77 -1.27
CA PRO A 292 -1.73 -2.87 -2.35
C PRO A 292 -2.80 -1.79 -2.62
N LYS A 293 -2.45 -0.52 -2.46
CA LYS A 293 -3.38 0.62 -2.65
C LYS A 293 -3.95 0.68 -4.07
N VAL A 294 -3.16 0.26 -5.06
CA VAL A 294 -3.57 0.23 -6.48
C VAL A 294 -4.79 -0.65 -6.74
N ILE A 295 -5.03 -1.69 -5.92
CA ILE A 295 -6.26 -2.50 -6.01
C ILE A 295 -7.46 -1.62 -5.63
N SER A 296 -7.39 -0.89 -4.51
CA SER A 296 -8.49 -0.02 -4.06
C SER A 296 -8.72 1.14 -5.04
N GLU A 297 -7.66 1.67 -5.62
CA GLU A 297 -7.75 2.71 -6.66
C GLU A 297 -8.47 2.18 -7.90
N ALA A 298 -8.09 1.00 -8.40
CA ALA A 298 -8.74 0.34 -9.54
C ALA A 298 -10.22 0.02 -9.24
N MET A 299 -10.50 -0.51 -8.04
CA MET A 299 -11.85 -0.83 -7.57
C MET A 299 -12.76 0.40 -7.55
N ALA A 300 -12.25 1.57 -7.16
CA ALA A 300 -13.02 2.81 -7.13
C ALA A 300 -13.61 3.18 -8.49
N PHE A 301 -12.86 2.92 -9.56
CA PHE A 301 -13.30 3.11 -10.94
C PHE A 301 -14.02 1.89 -11.54
N GLY A 302 -14.37 0.90 -10.73
CA GLY A 302 -15.11 -0.30 -11.17
C GLY A 302 -14.29 -1.28 -12.01
N ALA A 303 -12.96 -1.19 -12.02
CA ALA A 303 -12.13 -2.24 -12.58
C ALA A 303 -12.15 -3.47 -11.65
N VAL A 304 -12.43 -4.64 -12.20
CA VAL A 304 -12.54 -5.89 -11.42
C VAL A 304 -11.13 -6.42 -11.15
N PRO A 305 -10.68 -6.49 -9.88
CA PRO A 305 -9.36 -7.02 -9.56
C PRO A 305 -9.31 -8.54 -9.66
N LEU A 306 -8.32 -9.03 -10.40
CA LEU A 306 -7.84 -10.40 -10.35
C LEU A 306 -6.42 -10.34 -9.77
N ALA A 307 -6.22 -10.90 -8.59
CA ALA A 307 -4.97 -10.78 -7.86
C ALA A 307 -4.49 -12.14 -7.32
N SER A 308 -3.24 -12.19 -6.88
CA SER A 308 -2.75 -13.38 -6.20
C SER A 308 -3.27 -13.48 -4.76
N SER A 309 -3.36 -14.72 -4.27
CA SER A 309 -3.82 -15.06 -2.93
C SER A 309 -2.74 -14.75 -1.87
N VAL A 310 -2.29 -13.48 -1.82
CA VAL A 310 -1.25 -13.03 -0.90
C VAL A 310 -1.84 -12.13 0.18
N SER A 311 -1.39 -12.32 1.42
CA SER A 311 -1.74 -11.46 2.57
C SER A 311 -3.24 -11.34 2.80
N SER A 312 -3.75 -10.12 2.95
CA SER A 312 -5.17 -9.82 3.21
C SER A 312 -6.02 -9.70 1.95
N ILE A 313 -5.44 -9.84 0.76
CA ILE A 313 -6.18 -9.67 -0.51
C ILE A 313 -7.36 -10.65 -0.61
N PRO A 314 -7.18 -11.98 -0.38
CA PRO A 314 -8.29 -12.92 -0.47
C PRO A 314 -9.43 -12.62 0.50
N GLN A 315 -9.11 -12.15 1.71
CA GLN A 315 -10.11 -11.86 2.74
C GLN A 315 -11.07 -10.77 2.26
N LEU A 316 -10.54 -9.66 1.80
CA LEU A 316 -11.38 -8.54 1.37
C LEU A 316 -12.12 -8.84 0.08
N LEU A 317 -11.45 -9.38 -0.95
CA LEU A 317 -12.10 -9.66 -2.23
C LEU A 317 -13.21 -10.71 -2.09
N ASN A 318 -13.02 -11.73 -1.23
CA ASN A 318 -14.06 -12.73 -0.95
C ASN A 318 -15.20 -12.16 -0.11
N GLU A 319 -14.90 -11.36 0.94
CA GLU A 319 -15.92 -10.76 1.81
C GLU A 319 -16.82 -9.79 1.03
N THR A 320 -16.23 -9.01 0.12
CA THR A 320 -16.95 -8.00 -0.65
C THR A 320 -17.45 -8.48 -2.01
N GLN A 321 -17.04 -9.66 -2.46
CA GLN A 321 -17.31 -10.15 -3.81
C GLN A 321 -16.89 -9.13 -4.89
N ALA A 322 -15.81 -8.39 -4.63
CA ALA A 322 -15.33 -7.30 -5.50
C ALA A 322 -14.38 -7.77 -6.61
N GLY A 323 -13.89 -9.00 -6.51
CA GLY A 323 -12.92 -9.56 -7.44
C GLY A 323 -12.54 -10.98 -7.04
N MET A 324 -11.44 -11.50 -7.58
CA MET A 324 -11.04 -12.87 -7.35
C MET A 324 -9.55 -13.01 -7.09
N THR A 325 -9.19 -14.09 -6.41
CA THR A 325 -7.79 -14.41 -6.13
C THR A 325 -7.43 -15.81 -6.58
N PHE A 326 -6.18 -15.96 -7.02
CA PHE A 326 -5.59 -17.21 -7.50
C PHE A 326 -4.20 -17.40 -6.88
N ASP A 327 -3.64 -18.58 -7.01
CA ASP A 327 -2.19 -18.73 -6.85
C ASP A 327 -1.48 -17.83 -7.87
N ALA A 328 -0.38 -17.19 -7.47
CA ALA A 328 0.33 -16.26 -8.35
C ALA A 328 0.81 -16.95 -9.66
N GLU A 329 1.15 -18.24 -9.59
CA GLU A 329 1.62 -19.04 -10.72
C GLU A 329 0.48 -19.66 -11.57
N ASP A 330 -0.79 -19.56 -11.14
CA ASP A 330 -1.95 -20.10 -11.89
C ASP A 330 -2.43 -19.10 -12.96
N THR A 331 -1.54 -18.76 -13.92
CA THR A 331 -1.88 -17.86 -15.03
C THR A 331 -3.06 -18.37 -15.87
N SER A 332 -3.25 -19.69 -15.94
CA SER A 332 -4.39 -20.32 -16.60
C SER A 332 -5.70 -20.06 -15.84
N GLY A 333 -5.69 -20.03 -14.52
CA GLY A 333 -6.84 -19.67 -13.70
C GLY A 333 -7.29 -18.24 -13.95
N PHE A 334 -6.34 -17.30 -13.96
CA PHE A 334 -6.61 -15.89 -14.32
C PHE A 334 -7.26 -15.80 -15.70
N THR A 335 -6.65 -16.42 -16.72
CA THR A 335 -7.14 -16.37 -18.09
C THR A 335 -8.55 -16.95 -18.22
N ARG A 336 -8.78 -18.14 -17.65
CA ARG A 336 -10.09 -18.81 -17.66
C ARG A 336 -11.18 -17.94 -17.08
N GLU A 337 -10.88 -17.26 -15.98
CA GLU A 337 -11.85 -16.42 -15.30
C GLU A 337 -12.13 -15.12 -16.06
N ILE A 338 -11.11 -14.48 -16.63
CA ILE A 338 -11.30 -13.31 -17.51
C ILE A 338 -12.24 -13.68 -18.67
N ILE A 339 -12.02 -14.82 -19.33
CA ILE A 339 -12.87 -15.28 -20.44
C ILE A 339 -14.30 -15.53 -19.98
N ALA A 340 -14.48 -16.20 -18.84
CA ALA A 340 -15.81 -16.49 -18.29
C ALA A 340 -16.59 -15.21 -17.98
N ILE A 341 -15.92 -14.19 -17.44
CA ILE A 341 -16.55 -12.89 -17.13
C ILE A 341 -16.84 -12.10 -18.42
N ILE A 342 -15.94 -12.13 -19.42
CA ILE A 342 -16.18 -11.47 -20.71
C ILE A 342 -17.43 -12.06 -21.42
N GLN A 343 -17.67 -13.34 -21.23
CA GLN A 343 -18.85 -14.03 -21.78
C GLN A 343 -20.14 -13.76 -21.00
N ASP A 344 -20.04 -13.21 -19.79
CA ASP A 344 -21.18 -12.85 -18.94
C ASP A 344 -21.06 -11.38 -18.47
N PRO A 345 -21.49 -10.41 -19.30
CA PRO A 345 -21.43 -8.99 -18.95
C PRO A 345 -22.22 -8.62 -17.68
N ALA A 346 -23.26 -9.38 -17.33
CA ALA A 346 -24.02 -9.14 -16.08
C ALA A 346 -23.17 -9.50 -14.85
N ARG A 347 -22.40 -10.57 -14.94
CA ARG A 347 -21.46 -10.98 -13.91
C ARG A 347 -20.33 -9.95 -13.74
N TRP A 348 -19.77 -9.43 -14.85
CA TRP A 348 -18.81 -8.35 -14.80
C TRP A 348 -19.38 -7.11 -14.10
N GLN A 349 -20.60 -6.72 -14.46
CA GLN A 349 -21.27 -5.56 -13.86
C GLN A 349 -21.46 -5.73 -12.35
N ALA A 350 -21.81 -6.92 -11.89
CA ALA A 350 -21.96 -7.23 -10.47
C ALA A 350 -20.63 -7.08 -9.72
N TYR A 351 -19.53 -7.64 -10.23
CA TYR A 351 -18.19 -7.47 -9.65
C TYR A 351 -17.75 -6.02 -9.63
N SER A 352 -17.97 -5.29 -10.73
CA SER A 352 -17.63 -3.87 -10.85
C SER A 352 -18.35 -3.01 -9.82
N LEU A 353 -19.65 -3.22 -9.61
CA LEU A 353 -20.41 -2.51 -8.58
C LEU A 353 -19.95 -2.86 -7.16
N ASN A 354 -19.67 -4.14 -6.90
CA ASN A 354 -19.12 -4.57 -5.61
C ASN A 354 -17.73 -3.96 -5.36
N ALA A 355 -16.90 -3.87 -6.40
CA ALA A 355 -15.58 -3.21 -6.32
C ALA A 355 -15.71 -1.73 -5.92
N VAL A 356 -16.61 -0.99 -6.56
CA VAL A 356 -16.88 0.41 -6.21
C VAL A 356 -17.35 0.54 -4.76
N ASN A 357 -18.29 -0.30 -4.33
CA ASN A 357 -18.78 -0.26 -2.95
C ASN A 357 -17.67 -0.57 -1.95
N ALA A 358 -16.82 -1.57 -2.23
CA ALA A 358 -15.71 -1.94 -1.38
C ALA A 358 -14.61 -0.85 -1.33
N ALA A 359 -14.40 -0.11 -2.43
CA ALA A 359 -13.41 0.96 -2.48
C ALA A 359 -13.72 2.09 -1.50
N SER A 360 -14.99 2.32 -1.15
CA SER A 360 -15.40 3.32 -0.15
C SER A 360 -14.80 3.08 1.24
N LEU A 361 -14.39 1.84 1.55
CA LEU A 361 -13.71 1.50 2.80
C LEU A 361 -12.30 2.11 2.89
N PHE A 362 -11.71 2.48 1.77
CA PHE A 362 -10.31 2.96 1.67
C PHE A 362 -10.20 4.47 1.58
N THR A 363 -11.25 5.21 1.97
CA THR A 363 -11.17 6.67 2.05
C THR A 363 -10.42 7.11 3.31
N TYR A 364 -9.82 8.30 3.25
CA TYR A 364 -9.13 8.88 4.41
C TYR A 364 -10.11 9.15 5.55
N SER A 365 -11.35 9.55 5.28
CA SER A 365 -12.37 9.75 6.32
C SER A 365 -12.66 8.46 7.09
N LYS A 366 -12.83 7.32 6.39
CA LYS A 366 -13.01 6.02 7.04
C LYS A 366 -11.79 5.59 7.86
N TYR A 367 -10.61 5.85 7.36
CA TYR A 367 -9.38 5.62 8.11
C TYR A 367 -9.31 6.47 9.38
N LEU A 368 -9.65 7.77 9.31
CA LEU A 368 -9.65 8.65 10.47
C LEU A 368 -10.72 8.25 11.50
N GLU A 369 -11.90 7.79 11.07
CA GLU A 369 -12.92 7.19 11.95
C GLU A 369 -12.34 5.98 12.70
N GLN A 370 -11.64 5.09 12.01
CA GLN A 370 -10.98 3.93 12.65
C GLN A 370 -9.89 4.37 13.65
N VAL A 371 -9.11 5.41 13.33
CA VAL A 371 -8.11 5.97 14.26
C VAL A 371 -8.79 6.57 15.49
N LYS A 372 -9.85 7.37 15.33
CA LYS A 372 -10.64 7.91 16.44
C LYS A 372 -11.18 6.81 17.34
N THR A 373 -11.75 5.75 16.74
CA THR A 373 -12.25 4.58 17.46
C THR A 373 -11.13 3.84 18.21
N LEU A 374 -9.96 3.66 17.58
CA LEU A 374 -8.80 3.06 18.22
C LEU A 374 -8.38 3.81 19.49
N PHE A 375 -8.28 5.14 19.39
CA PHE A 375 -7.89 5.98 20.54
C PHE A 375 -8.94 5.96 21.65
N LYS A 376 -10.22 5.97 21.30
CA LYS A 376 -11.33 5.84 22.26
C LYS A 376 -11.32 4.48 22.97
N ASP A 377 -11.22 3.37 22.23
CA ASP A 377 -11.28 2.00 22.77
C ASP A 377 -10.09 1.67 23.69
N PHE A 378 -8.88 2.11 23.30
CA PHE A 378 -7.67 1.74 24.04
C PHE A 378 -7.32 2.69 25.16
N TRP A 379 -7.67 3.97 25.04
CA TRP A 379 -7.18 5.01 25.96
C TRP A 379 -8.28 5.92 26.50
N GLY A 380 -9.53 5.74 26.06
CA GLY A 380 -10.65 6.60 26.44
C GLY A 380 -10.51 8.04 25.94
N LEU A 381 -9.75 8.24 24.85
CA LEU A 381 -9.51 9.55 24.26
C LEU A 381 -10.50 9.82 23.14
N GLU A 382 -11.14 10.97 23.20
CA GLU A 382 -11.99 11.47 22.12
C GLU A 382 -11.30 12.65 21.44
N PHE A 383 -11.27 12.62 20.12
CA PHE A 383 -10.88 13.76 19.32
C PHE A 383 -12.08 14.71 19.19
N LEU A 384 -11.85 16.00 19.33
CA LEU A 384 -12.91 17.01 19.15
C LEU A 384 -13.46 16.85 17.72
N SER A 385 -14.78 16.77 17.57
CA SER A 385 -15.46 16.92 16.28
C SER A 385 -15.33 18.37 15.85
N GLU A 386 -14.74 18.61 14.67
CA GLU A 386 -14.86 19.90 14.00
C GLU A 386 -16.31 20.21 13.65
#